data_92be6aa67b2c02c9354b8885332aec93
#
_entry.id   92be6aa67b2c02c9354b8885332aec93
#
_cell.length_a   1.000
_cell.length_b   1.000
_cell.length_c   1.000
_cell.angle_alpha   90.00
_cell.angle_beta   90.00
_cell.angle_gamma   90.00
#
_symmetry.space_group_name_H-M   'P 1'
#
loop_
_entity.id
_entity.type
_entity.pdbx_description
1 polymer ?
#
loop_
_entity_poly.entity_id
_entity_poly.type
_entity_poly.pdbx_seq_one_letter_code
_entity_poly.pdbx_strand_id
1 'polypeptide(L)'
;MSKPQVIVHATGELLAAAVAARLVTRLVDAQAARGSASLVLTGGRTGIAVLEQLRTAPAMGAVDWSRVDLYWGDERFLPTGHPDRNETQAREALLDHVAVDPGRVRVMAASDGEFGDDPEAAAADYARVLADAARPEDHGSVPSFDVCLLGVGEEGHTASVFPASPAVYETERSVVAVRNCPKPPPTRVSLTLPAIRRSAEVWLMTTGESKAAAVAMALGGAGEVQIPAAGARGQRRTLWLLDRAAAAKVPKTLVPPLA
;
A
#
# COMPACT_ATOMS: atom_id res chain seq x y z
N MET A 1 -4.35 10.15 -16.54
CA MET A 1 -4.58 9.48 -15.26
C MET A 1 -6.06 9.54 -14.92
N SER A 2 -6.65 8.45 -14.43
CA SER A 2 -8.07 8.38 -14.10
C SER A 2 -8.43 9.29 -12.92
N LYS A 3 -9.63 9.89 -12.94
CA LYS A 3 -10.17 10.66 -11.81
C LYS A 3 -10.32 9.73 -10.60
N PRO A 4 -9.89 10.14 -9.39
CA PRO A 4 -10.09 9.35 -8.19
C PRO A 4 -11.57 9.04 -7.94
N GLN A 5 -11.85 7.81 -7.53
CA GLN A 5 -13.18 7.36 -7.13
C GLN A 5 -13.23 7.28 -5.61
N VAL A 6 -14.24 7.89 -5.01
CA VAL A 6 -14.48 7.86 -3.56
C VAL A 6 -15.59 6.89 -3.24
N ILE A 7 -15.34 5.98 -2.30
CA ILE A 7 -16.32 5.01 -1.82
C ILE A 7 -16.33 5.10 -0.30
N VAL A 8 -17.50 5.37 0.27
CA VAL A 8 -17.67 5.55 1.71
C VAL A 8 -18.43 4.37 2.31
N HIS A 9 -17.83 3.77 3.32
CA HIS A 9 -18.41 2.69 4.10
C HIS A 9 -18.89 3.21 5.47
N ALA A 10 -19.89 2.55 6.06
CA ALA A 10 -20.47 3.02 7.32
C ALA A 10 -19.47 2.99 8.49
N THR A 11 -18.60 1.99 8.54
CA THR A 11 -17.60 1.78 9.59
C THR A 11 -16.27 1.30 9.00
N GLY A 12 -15.19 1.39 9.78
CA GLY A 12 -13.89 0.84 9.41
C GLY A 12 -13.90 -0.68 9.22
N GLU A 13 -14.71 -1.40 9.98
CA GLU A 13 -14.88 -2.84 9.84
C GLU A 13 -15.53 -3.21 8.50
N LEU A 14 -16.63 -2.53 8.14
CA LEU A 14 -17.28 -2.73 6.84
C LEU A 14 -16.38 -2.30 5.67
N LEU A 15 -15.55 -1.28 5.87
CA LEU A 15 -14.52 -0.92 4.89
C LEU A 15 -13.55 -2.08 4.70
N ALA A 16 -12.98 -2.63 5.79
CA ALA A 16 -12.01 -3.72 5.70
C ALA A 16 -12.60 -4.95 5.01
N ALA A 17 -13.82 -5.34 5.36
CA ALA A 17 -14.53 -6.45 4.72
C ALA A 17 -14.80 -6.21 3.22
N ALA A 18 -15.22 -4.99 2.86
CA ALA A 18 -15.46 -4.63 1.46
C ALA A 18 -14.16 -4.58 0.63
N VAL A 19 -13.06 -4.12 1.22
CA VAL A 19 -11.73 -4.16 0.59
C VAL A 19 -11.29 -5.59 0.38
N ALA A 20 -11.42 -6.46 1.37
CA ALA A 20 -11.07 -7.87 1.28
C ALA A 20 -11.84 -8.55 0.12
N ALA A 21 -13.14 -8.33 0.04
CA ALA A 21 -13.97 -8.88 -1.05
C ALA A 21 -13.52 -8.38 -2.44
N ARG A 22 -13.19 -7.09 -2.57
CA ARG A 22 -12.64 -6.51 -3.81
C ARG A 22 -11.29 -7.12 -4.18
N LEU A 23 -10.42 -7.36 -3.18
CA LEU A 23 -9.12 -7.98 -3.41
C LEU A 23 -9.26 -9.39 -3.98
N VAL A 24 -10.12 -10.23 -3.39
CA VAL A 24 -10.38 -11.57 -3.91
C VAL A 24 -10.74 -11.51 -5.40
N THR A 25 -11.76 -10.71 -5.74
CA THR A 25 -12.19 -10.56 -7.14
C THR A 25 -11.05 -10.09 -8.03
N ARG A 26 -10.30 -9.06 -7.59
CA ARG A 26 -9.23 -8.49 -8.41
C ARG A 26 -8.06 -9.43 -8.62
N LEU A 27 -7.70 -10.21 -7.59
CA LEU A 27 -6.62 -11.21 -7.69
C LEU A 27 -7.04 -12.37 -8.60
N VAL A 28 -8.26 -12.89 -8.45
CA VAL A 28 -8.81 -13.95 -9.31
C VAL A 28 -8.85 -13.51 -10.77
N ASP A 29 -9.34 -12.30 -11.06
CA ASP A 29 -9.37 -11.75 -12.43
C ASP A 29 -7.97 -11.63 -13.03
N ALA A 30 -6.99 -11.19 -12.23
CA ALA A 30 -5.61 -11.09 -12.67
C ALA A 30 -5.01 -12.48 -12.96
N GLN A 31 -5.25 -13.46 -12.09
CA GLN A 31 -4.80 -14.84 -12.27
C GLN A 31 -5.46 -15.49 -13.50
N ALA A 32 -6.75 -15.27 -13.71
CA ALA A 32 -7.45 -15.76 -14.89
C ALA A 32 -6.86 -15.18 -16.19
N ALA A 33 -6.47 -13.91 -16.17
CA ALA A 33 -5.93 -13.21 -17.33
C ALA A 33 -4.46 -13.58 -17.65
N ARG A 34 -3.62 -13.81 -16.62
CA ARG A 34 -2.16 -13.89 -16.79
C ARG A 34 -1.50 -15.05 -16.03
N GLY A 35 -2.26 -15.86 -15.31
CA GLY A 35 -1.77 -16.96 -14.50
C GLY A 35 -1.16 -16.55 -13.15
N SER A 36 -1.03 -15.27 -12.87
CA SER A 36 -0.52 -14.73 -11.59
C SER A 36 -1.12 -13.36 -11.28
N ALA A 37 -0.99 -12.93 -10.03
CA ALA A 37 -1.37 -11.60 -9.59
C ALA A 37 -0.24 -10.96 -8.77
N SER A 38 -0.22 -9.64 -8.64
CA SER A 38 0.75 -8.90 -7.83
C SER A 38 0.06 -7.90 -6.92
N LEU A 39 0.47 -7.89 -5.64
CA LEU A 39 -0.15 -7.11 -4.59
C LEU A 39 0.92 -6.42 -3.74
N VAL A 40 0.80 -5.09 -3.60
CA VAL A 40 1.60 -4.32 -2.65
C VAL A 40 0.79 -4.15 -1.37
N LEU A 41 1.34 -4.67 -0.28
CA LEU A 41 0.76 -4.63 1.06
C LEU A 41 1.12 -3.31 1.78
N THR A 42 0.32 -2.97 2.78
CA THR A 42 0.56 -1.85 3.70
C THR A 42 0.35 -2.30 5.13
N GLY A 43 1.09 -1.71 6.03
CA GLY A 43 0.88 -1.88 7.47
C GLY A 43 -0.22 -0.98 8.03
N GLY A 44 -0.20 -0.83 9.34
CA GLY A 44 -1.15 -0.03 10.09
C GLY A 44 -2.50 -0.72 10.30
N ARG A 45 -3.30 -0.17 11.21
CA ARG A 45 -4.56 -0.80 11.66
C ARG A 45 -5.51 -1.17 10.52
N THR A 46 -5.70 -0.28 9.56
CA THR A 46 -6.63 -0.55 8.45
C THR A 46 -6.07 -1.62 7.50
N GLY A 47 -4.77 -1.57 7.18
CA GLY A 47 -4.12 -2.58 6.34
C GLY A 47 -4.21 -3.98 6.95
N ILE A 48 -3.88 -4.11 8.23
CA ILE A 48 -3.94 -5.39 8.94
C ILE A 48 -5.38 -5.90 9.06
N ALA A 49 -6.34 -5.02 9.41
CA ALA A 49 -7.75 -5.40 9.45
C ALA A 49 -8.27 -5.95 8.10
N VAL A 50 -7.79 -5.42 6.98
CA VAL A 50 -8.11 -5.95 5.65
C VAL A 50 -7.55 -7.37 5.47
N LEU A 51 -6.33 -7.65 5.91
CA LEU A 51 -5.73 -8.99 5.82
C LEU A 51 -6.47 -10.00 6.71
N GLU A 52 -6.86 -9.61 7.93
CA GLU A 52 -7.68 -10.43 8.82
C GLU A 52 -9.05 -10.75 8.20
N GLN A 53 -9.71 -9.76 7.62
CA GLN A 53 -10.98 -9.96 6.90
C GLN A 53 -10.80 -10.85 5.68
N LEU A 54 -9.70 -10.70 4.95
CA LEU A 54 -9.38 -11.52 3.79
C LEU A 54 -9.20 -12.99 4.17
N ARG A 55 -8.52 -13.27 5.31
CA ARG A 55 -8.33 -14.63 5.85
C ARG A 55 -9.66 -15.35 6.10
N THR A 56 -10.68 -14.61 6.54
CA THR A 56 -12.01 -15.16 6.87
C THR A 56 -13.03 -15.00 5.74
N ALA A 57 -12.67 -14.38 4.63
CA ALA A 57 -13.58 -14.14 3.52
C ALA A 57 -14.04 -15.47 2.89
N PRO A 58 -15.35 -15.69 2.67
CA PRO A 58 -15.86 -16.95 2.09
C PRO A 58 -15.23 -17.31 0.74
N ALA A 59 -14.88 -16.32 -0.06
CA ALA A 59 -14.29 -16.52 -1.38
C ALA A 59 -12.75 -16.52 -1.39
N MET A 60 -12.09 -16.49 -0.23
CA MET A 60 -10.62 -16.46 -0.12
C MET A 60 -9.96 -17.65 -0.82
N GLY A 61 -10.61 -18.83 -0.77
CA GLY A 61 -10.15 -20.03 -1.45
C GLY A 61 -10.20 -20.00 -2.98
N ALA A 62 -10.81 -18.98 -3.58
CA ALA A 62 -10.77 -18.81 -5.04
C ALA A 62 -9.44 -18.22 -5.54
N VAL A 63 -8.63 -17.63 -4.66
CA VAL A 63 -7.30 -17.11 -4.99
C VAL A 63 -6.27 -18.23 -4.88
N ASP A 64 -5.50 -18.48 -5.94
CA ASP A 64 -4.31 -19.31 -5.88
C ASP A 64 -3.15 -18.49 -5.28
N TRP A 65 -2.98 -18.60 -3.97
CA TRP A 65 -1.97 -17.84 -3.21
C TRP A 65 -0.54 -18.19 -3.62
N SER A 66 -0.29 -19.40 -4.15
CA SER A 66 1.03 -19.78 -4.66
C SER A 66 1.43 -18.98 -5.92
N ARG A 67 0.50 -18.26 -6.52
CA ARG A 67 0.69 -17.43 -7.72
C ARG A 67 0.45 -15.95 -7.47
N VAL A 68 0.58 -15.49 -6.23
CA VAL A 68 0.52 -14.07 -5.88
C VAL A 68 1.92 -13.56 -5.54
N ASP A 69 2.41 -12.59 -6.30
CA ASP A 69 3.64 -11.86 -5.98
C ASP A 69 3.31 -10.77 -4.95
N LEU A 70 3.91 -10.87 -3.77
CA LEU A 70 3.66 -9.99 -2.64
C LEU A 70 4.82 -9.03 -2.41
N TYR A 71 4.49 -7.76 -2.25
CA TYR A 71 5.41 -6.65 -2.02
C TYR A 71 4.91 -5.79 -0.87
N TRP A 72 5.75 -4.88 -0.36
CA TRP A 72 5.36 -3.88 0.64
C TRP A 72 5.55 -2.45 0.12
N GLY A 73 4.63 -1.56 0.47
CA GLY A 73 4.71 -0.14 0.13
C GLY A 73 5.75 0.59 0.95
N ASP A 74 5.90 0.19 2.21
CA ASP A 74 6.96 0.63 3.12
C ASP A 74 7.17 -0.40 4.21
N GLU A 75 8.30 -0.29 4.90
CA GLU A 75 8.62 -1.13 6.05
C GLU A 75 9.35 -0.33 7.13
N ARG A 76 9.11 -0.72 8.37
CA ARG A 76 9.84 -0.24 9.52
C ARG A 76 11.19 -0.92 9.55
N PHE A 77 12.28 -0.13 9.46
CA PHE A 77 13.63 -0.67 9.46
C PHE A 77 14.02 -1.11 10.88
N LEU A 78 13.56 -2.30 11.24
CA LEU A 78 13.69 -2.94 12.54
C LEU A 78 14.21 -4.38 12.35
N PRO A 79 14.66 -5.06 13.44
CA PRO A 79 15.10 -6.45 13.35
C PRO A 79 14.04 -7.41 12.83
N THR A 80 14.47 -8.52 12.30
CA THR A 80 13.61 -9.63 11.82
C THR A 80 12.65 -10.08 12.91
N GLY A 81 11.38 -10.26 12.55
CA GLY A 81 10.34 -10.69 13.49
C GLY A 81 9.91 -9.65 14.52
N HIS A 82 10.43 -8.42 14.46
CA HIS A 82 9.96 -7.37 15.36
C HIS A 82 8.45 -7.11 15.15
N PRO A 83 7.63 -7.00 16.22
CA PRO A 83 6.17 -6.90 16.10
C PRO A 83 5.69 -5.65 15.36
N ASP A 84 6.50 -4.60 15.31
CA ASP A 84 6.17 -3.38 14.56
C ASP A 84 6.54 -3.46 13.07
N ARG A 85 7.14 -4.54 12.57
CA ARG A 85 7.35 -4.71 11.14
C ARG A 85 6.03 -5.01 10.44
N ASN A 86 5.82 -4.36 9.29
CA ASN A 86 4.64 -4.60 8.45
C ASN A 86 4.60 -6.06 7.95
N GLU A 87 5.76 -6.63 7.64
CA GLU A 87 5.90 -8.03 7.27
C GLU A 87 5.43 -8.97 8.37
N THR A 88 5.93 -8.80 9.61
CA THR A 88 5.55 -9.62 10.77
C THR A 88 4.04 -9.60 10.97
N GLN A 89 3.46 -8.40 10.98
CA GLN A 89 2.02 -8.23 11.12
C GLN A 89 1.23 -8.85 9.96
N ALA A 90 1.71 -8.75 8.72
CA ALA A 90 1.04 -9.36 7.56
C ALA A 90 1.10 -10.89 7.59
N ARG A 91 2.22 -11.48 8.09
CA ARG A 91 2.32 -12.92 8.29
C ARG A 91 1.29 -13.41 9.30
N GLU A 92 1.24 -12.81 10.47
CA GLU A 92 0.30 -13.15 11.53
C GLU A 92 -1.17 -13.02 11.07
N ALA A 93 -1.48 -11.94 10.34
CA ALA A 93 -2.84 -11.66 9.90
C ALA A 93 -3.32 -12.59 8.77
N LEU A 94 -2.43 -12.95 7.82
CA LEU A 94 -2.82 -13.68 6.61
C LEU A 94 -1.76 -14.67 6.10
N LEU A 95 -0.48 -14.27 5.93
CA LEU A 95 0.42 -15.01 5.05
C LEU A 95 0.80 -16.40 5.60
N ASP A 96 0.83 -16.57 6.92
CA ASP A 96 1.08 -17.87 7.56
C ASP A 96 -0.15 -18.79 7.52
N HIS A 97 -1.29 -18.29 7.02
CA HIS A 97 -2.56 -19.02 6.93
C HIS A 97 -2.97 -19.38 5.49
N VAL A 98 -2.14 -19.04 4.51
CA VAL A 98 -2.39 -19.31 3.09
C VAL A 98 -1.15 -19.90 2.43
N ALA A 99 -1.34 -20.67 1.35
CA ALA A 99 -0.26 -21.36 0.67
C ALA A 99 0.54 -20.43 -0.25
N VAL A 100 1.19 -19.39 0.30
CA VAL A 100 2.07 -18.51 -0.48
C VAL A 100 3.34 -19.25 -0.90
N ASP A 101 3.83 -18.99 -2.10
CA ASP A 101 5.17 -19.40 -2.53
C ASP A 101 6.20 -18.45 -1.88
N PRO A 102 7.12 -18.93 -1.02
CA PRO A 102 8.13 -18.07 -0.39
C PRO A 102 8.97 -17.29 -1.41
N GLY A 103 9.22 -17.85 -2.58
CA GLY A 103 9.94 -17.18 -3.67
C GLY A 103 9.19 -16.00 -4.28
N ARG A 104 7.90 -15.83 -3.97
CA ARG A 104 7.06 -14.71 -4.42
C ARG A 104 6.77 -13.67 -3.33
N VAL A 105 7.29 -13.87 -2.13
CA VAL A 105 7.16 -12.92 -1.02
C VAL A 105 8.40 -12.03 -0.98
N ARG A 106 8.29 -10.82 -1.49
CA ARG A 106 9.38 -9.85 -1.65
C ARG A 106 9.39 -8.90 -0.47
N VAL A 107 10.12 -9.26 0.57
CA VAL A 107 10.23 -8.46 1.80
C VAL A 107 11.33 -7.41 1.70
N MET A 108 11.15 -6.28 2.37
CA MET A 108 12.22 -5.32 2.59
C MET A 108 13.16 -5.82 3.68
N ALA A 109 14.47 -5.65 3.51
CA ALA A 109 15.47 -6.13 4.45
C ALA A 109 15.27 -5.59 5.87
N ALA A 110 15.58 -6.41 6.85
CA ALA A 110 15.56 -6.06 8.27
C ALA A 110 16.89 -5.44 8.70
N SER A 111 16.90 -4.71 9.83
CA SER A 111 18.10 -4.01 10.35
C SER A 111 19.15 -4.94 10.97
N ASP A 112 18.81 -6.20 11.17
CA ASP A 112 19.72 -7.27 11.60
C ASP A 112 20.07 -8.26 10.49
N GLY A 113 19.68 -7.95 9.23
CA GLY A 113 19.92 -8.78 8.06
C GLY A 113 21.26 -8.48 7.37
N GLU A 114 21.34 -8.83 6.08
CA GLU A 114 22.57 -8.73 5.25
C GLU A 114 23.19 -7.33 5.23
N PHE A 115 22.36 -6.28 5.30
CA PHE A 115 22.82 -4.89 5.21
C PHE A 115 23.03 -4.24 6.60
N GLY A 116 22.89 -4.98 7.69
CA GLY A 116 23.01 -4.46 9.04
C GLY A 116 22.08 -3.27 9.28
N ASP A 117 22.59 -2.23 9.91
CA ASP A 117 21.86 -1.00 10.24
C ASP A 117 21.90 0.08 9.12
N ASP A 118 22.21 -0.31 7.87
CA ASP A 118 22.24 0.59 6.73
C ASP A 118 20.91 0.55 5.91
N PRO A 119 19.97 1.46 6.17
CA PRO A 119 18.71 1.51 5.44
C PRO A 119 18.86 1.96 3.98
N GLU A 120 19.96 2.65 3.60
CA GLU A 120 20.21 3.02 2.20
C GLU A 120 20.57 1.77 1.39
N ALA A 121 21.43 0.89 1.93
CA ALA A 121 21.74 -0.39 1.31
C ALA A 121 20.50 -1.28 1.20
N ALA A 122 19.65 -1.33 2.25
CA ALA A 122 18.38 -2.05 2.23
C ALA A 122 17.41 -1.50 1.18
N ALA A 123 17.35 -0.16 1.01
CA ALA A 123 16.53 0.47 -0.02
C ALA A 123 17.04 0.17 -1.43
N ALA A 124 18.36 0.21 -1.64
CA ALA A 124 18.98 -0.14 -2.91
C ALA A 124 18.76 -1.61 -3.28
N ASP A 125 18.85 -2.52 -2.30
CA ASP A 125 18.53 -3.94 -2.51
C ASP A 125 17.08 -4.14 -2.93
N TYR A 126 16.13 -3.51 -2.22
CA TYR A 126 14.72 -3.64 -2.59
C TYR A 126 14.42 -3.05 -3.98
N ALA A 127 15.11 -1.97 -4.37
CA ALA A 127 15.03 -1.45 -5.74
C ALA A 127 15.52 -2.49 -6.77
N ARG A 128 16.58 -3.25 -6.45
CA ARG A 128 17.07 -4.36 -7.28
C ARG A 128 16.05 -5.50 -7.34
N VAL A 129 15.45 -5.88 -6.20
CA VAL A 129 14.38 -6.89 -6.15
C VAL A 129 13.20 -6.50 -7.07
N LEU A 130 12.82 -5.22 -7.09
CA LEU A 130 11.80 -4.73 -8.01
C LEU A 130 12.26 -4.81 -9.47
N ALA A 131 13.51 -4.42 -9.76
CA ALA A 131 14.04 -4.46 -11.11
C ALA A 131 14.12 -5.89 -11.67
N ASP A 132 14.53 -6.86 -10.84
CA ASP A 132 14.60 -8.27 -11.20
C ASP A 132 13.20 -8.89 -11.43
N ALA A 133 12.17 -8.35 -10.79
CA ALA A 133 10.79 -8.77 -10.95
C ALA A 133 10.05 -8.05 -12.09
N ALA A 134 10.59 -6.95 -12.59
CA ALA A 134 9.99 -6.19 -13.69
C ALA A 134 10.09 -6.97 -15.00
N ARG A 135 9.03 -6.91 -15.80
CA ARG A 135 8.94 -7.58 -17.10
C ARG A 135 9.20 -6.57 -18.23
N PRO A 136 9.57 -7.04 -19.43
CA PRO A 136 9.78 -6.13 -20.58
C PRO A 136 8.58 -5.21 -20.84
N GLU A 137 7.36 -5.72 -20.67
CA GLU A 137 6.13 -4.95 -20.85
C GLU A 137 5.88 -3.88 -19.77
N ASP A 138 6.61 -3.92 -18.65
CA ASP A 138 6.53 -2.88 -17.62
C ASP A 138 7.23 -1.58 -18.03
N HIS A 139 8.09 -1.63 -19.07
CA HIS A 139 8.83 -0.48 -19.58
C HIS A 139 9.57 0.31 -18.49
N GLY A 140 10.22 -0.38 -17.55
CA GLY A 140 10.96 0.23 -16.46
C GLY A 140 11.47 -0.80 -15.45
N SER A 141 12.07 -0.32 -14.36
CA SER A 141 12.67 -1.12 -13.30
C SER A 141 11.71 -1.39 -12.13
N VAL A 142 10.41 -1.21 -12.31
CA VAL A 142 9.38 -1.49 -11.30
C VAL A 142 8.26 -2.26 -11.94
N PRO A 143 7.82 -3.40 -11.36
CA PRO A 143 6.70 -4.16 -11.89
C PRO A 143 5.43 -3.34 -11.95
N SER A 144 4.56 -3.64 -12.92
CA SER A 144 3.19 -3.14 -12.92
C SER A 144 2.37 -3.94 -11.92
N PHE A 145 2.24 -3.44 -10.70
CA PHE A 145 1.45 -4.10 -9.67
C PHE A 145 -0.05 -4.07 -10.00
N ASP A 146 -0.77 -5.18 -9.76
CA ASP A 146 -2.22 -5.21 -9.96
C ASP A 146 -2.95 -4.29 -9.01
N VAL A 147 -2.59 -4.36 -7.73
CA VAL A 147 -3.13 -3.52 -6.66
C VAL A 147 -2.02 -3.05 -5.74
N CYS A 148 -2.01 -1.77 -5.43
CA CYS A 148 -1.20 -1.21 -4.35
C CYS A 148 -2.15 -0.71 -3.25
N LEU A 149 -2.08 -1.35 -2.08
CA LEU A 149 -2.80 -0.93 -0.89
C LEU A 149 -1.98 0.12 -0.14
N LEU A 150 -2.61 1.19 0.25
CA LEU A 150 -1.98 2.29 0.99
C LEU A 150 -2.88 2.77 2.13
N GLY A 151 -2.27 3.09 3.26
CA GLY A 151 -2.88 3.90 4.30
C GLY A 151 -2.65 5.40 4.05
N VAL A 152 -3.40 6.24 4.77
CA VAL A 152 -3.20 7.70 4.79
C VAL A 152 -3.01 8.17 6.22
N GLY A 153 -1.94 8.91 6.48
CA GLY A 153 -1.67 9.52 7.77
C GLY A 153 -2.51 10.77 8.05
N GLU A 154 -2.49 11.24 9.30
CA GLU A 154 -3.23 12.43 9.72
C GLU A 154 -2.74 13.69 9.01
N GLU A 155 -1.46 13.75 8.72
CA GLU A 155 -0.78 14.79 7.96
C GLU A 155 -0.79 14.55 6.44
N GLY A 156 -1.39 13.46 5.97
CA GLY A 156 -1.53 13.14 4.55
C GLY A 156 -0.37 12.33 3.96
N HIS A 157 0.55 11.78 4.78
CA HIS A 157 1.56 10.84 4.27
C HIS A 157 0.91 9.55 3.76
N THR A 158 1.60 8.87 2.86
CA THR A 158 1.27 7.51 2.43
C THR A 158 2.56 6.71 2.26
N ALA A 159 2.53 5.38 2.49
CA ALA A 159 3.72 4.60 2.74
C ALA A 159 4.58 5.32 3.79
N SER A 160 5.87 5.59 3.54
CA SER A 160 6.68 6.49 4.38
C SER A 160 7.09 7.78 3.66
N VAL A 161 6.28 8.24 2.69
CA VAL A 161 6.43 9.53 2.01
C VAL A 161 5.68 10.60 2.80
N PHE A 162 6.40 11.41 3.59
CA PHE A 162 5.84 12.46 4.44
C PHE A 162 5.80 13.82 3.71
N PRO A 163 4.87 14.73 4.11
CA PRO A 163 4.82 16.08 3.58
C PRO A 163 6.17 16.80 3.67
N ALA A 164 6.56 17.49 2.61
CA ALA A 164 7.80 18.26 2.50
C ALA A 164 9.10 17.51 2.87
N SER A 165 9.05 16.18 2.98
CA SER A 165 10.22 15.34 3.24
C SER A 165 11.05 15.11 1.97
N PRO A 166 12.34 14.73 2.06
CA PRO A 166 13.13 14.39 0.87
C PRO A 166 12.46 13.34 -0.02
N ALA A 167 11.74 12.37 0.57
CA ALA A 167 11.08 11.30 -0.16
C ALA A 167 9.96 11.79 -1.10
N VAL A 168 9.30 12.94 -0.81
CA VAL A 168 8.23 13.46 -1.68
C VAL A 168 8.78 14.15 -2.94
N TYR A 169 10.04 14.59 -2.89
CA TYR A 169 10.73 15.19 -4.03
C TYR A 169 11.50 14.17 -4.89
N GLU A 170 11.53 12.91 -4.46
CA GLU A 170 12.22 11.86 -5.22
C GLU A 170 11.49 11.53 -6.52
N THR A 171 12.19 11.62 -7.64
CA THR A 171 11.63 11.39 -8.98
C THR A 171 12.31 10.26 -9.75
N GLU A 172 13.50 9.84 -9.32
CA GLU A 172 14.34 8.89 -10.06
C GLU A 172 14.34 7.50 -9.44
N ARG A 173 14.52 7.42 -8.12
CA ARG A 173 14.61 6.14 -7.42
C ARG A 173 13.23 5.53 -7.18
N SER A 174 13.14 4.21 -7.28
CA SER A 174 11.92 3.48 -6.96
C SER A 174 11.73 3.24 -5.45
N VAL A 175 12.83 3.16 -4.71
CA VAL A 175 12.85 2.90 -3.26
C VAL A 175 13.83 3.86 -2.59
N VAL A 176 13.48 4.33 -1.41
CA VAL A 176 14.31 5.23 -0.59
C VAL A 176 14.33 4.81 0.87
N ALA A 177 15.44 5.05 1.54
CA ALA A 177 15.49 5.08 2.99
C ALA A 177 14.89 6.41 3.48
N VAL A 178 14.06 6.33 4.49
CA VAL A 178 13.46 7.50 5.15
C VAL A 178 13.94 7.54 6.58
N ARG A 179 14.60 8.64 6.95
CA ARG A 179 15.14 8.87 8.30
C ARG A 179 14.37 9.99 8.99
N ASN A 180 14.41 9.99 10.29
CA ASN A 180 13.77 11.03 11.11
C ASN A 180 12.27 11.18 10.81
N CYS A 181 11.57 10.06 10.55
CA CYS A 181 10.12 10.09 10.43
C CYS A 181 9.49 10.72 11.67
N PRO A 182 8.45 11.57 11.51
CA PRO A 182 7.78 12.20 12.66
C PRO A 182 7.00 11.20 13.53
N LYS A 183 6.85 9.95 13.05
CA LYS A 183 6.20 8.84 13.77
C LYS A 183 7.18 7.70 13.99
N PRO A 184 7.23 7.13 15.20
CA PRO A 184 8.11 6.00 15.48
C PRO A 184 7.71 4.75 14.66
N PRO A 185 8.67 3.87 14.34
CA PRO A 185 10.10 4.10 14.43
C PRO A 185 10.57 5.12 13.38
N PRO A 186 11.66 5.86 13.65
CA PRO A 186 12.07 6.99 12.80
C PRO A 186 12.74 6.58 11.49
N THR A 187 13.22 5.35 11.38
CA THR A 187 13.90 4.86 10.17
C THR A 187 13.03 3.85 9.44
N ARG A 188 12.90 4.03 8.13
CA ARG A 188 12.04 3.20 7.28
C ARG A 188 12.65 3.02 5.90
N VAL A 189 12.17 2.00 5.17
CA VAL A 189 12.38 1.82 3.74
C VAL A 189 11.02 1.99 3.05
N SER A 190 10.94 2.72 1.95
CA SER A 190 9.67 3.07 1.32
C SER A 190 9.75 3.07 -0.20
N LEU A 191 8.69 2.60 -0.85
CA LEU A 191 8.44 2.94 -2.25
C LEU A 191 8.28 4.47 -2.38
N THR A 192 8.74 5.01 -3.48
CA THR A 192 8.52 6.40 -3.87
C THR A 192 7.17 6.57 -4.58
N LEU A 193 6.70 7.81 -4.74
CA LEU A 193 5.48 8.07 -5.51
C LEU A 193 5.60 7.60 -6.98
N PRO A 194 6.74 7.79 -7.69
CA PRO A 194 6.94 7.19 -9.00
C PRO A 194 6.75 5.67 -9.03
N ALA A 195 7.29 4.92 -8.04
CA ALA A 195 7.13 3.48 -7.97
C ALA A 195 5.67 3.08 -7.69
N ILE A 196 5.00 3.74 -6.75
CA ILE A 196 3.58 3.53 -6.44
C ILE A 196 2.71 3.72 -7.70
N ARG A 197 3.03 4.72 -8.51
CA ARG A 197 2.30 5.04 -9.76
C ARG A 197 2.47 3.98 -10.87
N ARG A 198 3.36 2.99 -10.69
CA ARG A 198 3.44 1.84 -11.60
C ARG A 198 2.29 0.86 -11.41
N SER A 199 1.53 0.97 -10.34
CA SER A 199 0.39 0.13 -10.05
C SER A 199 -0.77 0.38 -11.01
N ALA A 200 -1.40 -0.69 -11.48
CA ALA A 200 -2.64 -0.60 -12.26
C ALA A 200 -3.74 0.07 -11.43
N GLU A 201 -3.88 -0.38 -10.19
CA GLU A 201 -4.82 0.21 -9.24
C GLU A 201 -4.12 0.61 -7.94
N VAL A 202 -4.41 1.81 -7.43
CA VAL A 202 -3.99 2.29 -6.11
C VAL A 202 -5.23 2.47 -5.24
N TRP A 203 -5.23 1.82 -4.08
CA TRP A 203 -6.34 1.85 -3.12
C TRP A 203 -5.89 2.50 -1.82
N LEU A 204 -6.35 3.74 -1.58
CA LEU A 204 -6.07 4.48 -0.36
C LEU A 204 -7.18 4.20 0.65
N MET A 205 -6.83 3.45 1.69
CA MET A 205 -7.75 2.99 2.73
C MET A 205 -7.59 3.85 3.98
N THR A 206 -8.68 4.50 4.40
CA THR A 206 -8.58 5.49 5.47
C THR A 206 -9.77 5.41 6.40
N THR A 207 -9.50 5.30 7.69
CA THR A 207 -10.51 5.23 8.75
C THR A 207 -10.24 6.24 9.86
N GLY A 208 -11.32 6.78 10.43
CA GLY A 208 -11.28 7.64 11.60
C GLY A 208 -11.21 9.13 11.29
N GLU A 209 -11.81 9.91 12.19
CA GLU A 209 -12.00 11.36 12.03
C GLU A 209 -10.67 12.13 11.98
N SER A 210 -9.63 11.65 12.66
CA SER A 210 -8.31 12.29 12.65
C SER A 210 -7.69 12.40 11.25
N LYS A 211 -8.18 11.63 10.28
CA LYS A 211 -7.73 11.63 8.88
C LYS A 211 -8.57 12.53 7.97
N ALA A 212 -9.75 12.99 8.43
CA ALA A 212 -10.72 13.67 7.60
C ALA A 212 -10.18 14.95 6.94
N ALA A 213 -9.31 15.68 7.62
CA ALA A 213 -8.70 16.90 7.07
C ALA A 213 -7.75 16.57 5.90
N ALA A 214 -6.85 15.62 6.09
CA ALA A 214 -5.90 15.19 5.05
C ALA A 214 -6.63 14.62 3.82
N VAL A 215 -7.66 13.79 4.05
CA VAL A 215 -8.50 13.23 2.97
C VAL A 215 -9.20 14.35 2.18
N ALA A 216 -9.80 15.32 2.88
CA ALA A 216 -10.47 16.44 2.21
C ALA A 216 -9.49 17.30 1.40
N MET A 217 -8.29 17.57 1.93
CA MET A 217 -7.25 18.30 1.21
C MET A 217 -6.77 17.54 -0.03
N ALA A 218 -6.50 16.24 0.09
CA ALA A 218 -6.07 15.40 -1.02
C ALA A 218 -7.09 15.38 -2.16
N LEU A 219 -8.37 15.18 -1.84
CA LEU A 219 -9.46 15.14 -2.80
C LEU A 219 -9.85 16.53 -3.32
N GLY A 220 -9.57 17.57 -2.55
CA GLY A 220 -9.78 18.98 -2.90
C GLY A 220 -8.72 19.57 -3.82
N GLY A 221 -7.69 18.79 -4.22
CA GLY A 221 -6.68 19.22 -5.17
C GLY A 221 -5.38 19.74 -4.55
N ALA A 222 -5.10 19.46 -3.28
CA ALA A 222 -3.79 19.72 -2.69
C ALA A 222 -2.68 18.99 -3.48
N GLY A 223 -1.52 19.65 -3.62
CA GLY A 223 -0.35 19.06 -4.28
C GLY A 223 0.30 17.96 -3.44
N GLU A 224 1.01 17.06 -4.09
CA GLU A 224 1.65 15.91 -3.44
C GLU A 224 2.75 16.28 -2.44
N VAL A 225 3.36 17.45 -2.58
CA VAL A 225 4.35 17.94 -1.60
C VAL A 225 3.68 18.23 -0.26
N GLN A 226 2.46 18.76 -0.30
CA GLN A 226 1.68 19.08 0.90
C GLN A 226 0.94 17.86 1.44
N ILE A 227 0.38 17.03 0.56
CA ILE A 227 -0.40 15.84 0.88
C ILE A 227 0.09 14.69 -0.05
N PRO A 228 1.12 13.94 0.34
CA PRO A 228 1.69 12.88 -0.50
C PRO A 228 0.66 11.87 -1.00
N ALA A 229 -0.35 11.55 -0.21
CA ALA A 229 -1.46 10.67 -0.61
C ALA A 229 -2.21 11.18 -1.86
N ALA A 230 -2.25 12.48 -2.13
CA ALA A 230 -2.84 13.05 -3.35
C ALA A 230 -2.05 12.68 -4.62
N GLY A 231 -0.74 12.41 -4.45
CA GLY A 231 0.15 11.97 -5.51
C GLY A 231 0.11 10.46 -5.79
N ALA A 232 -0.42 9.66 -4.88
CA ALA A 232 -0.52 8.21 -5.04
C ALA A 232 -1.69 7.85 -5.98
N ARG A 233 -1.36 7.54 -7.23
CA ARG A 233 -2.35 7.33 -8.30
C ARG A 233 -2.05 6.07 -9.10
N GLY A 234 -3.07 5.27 -9.34
CA GLY A 234 -3.00 4.12 -10.22
C GLY A 234 -3.09 4.51 -11.69
N GLN A 235 -2.49 3.71 -12.56
CA GLN A 235 -2.54 3.92 -14.01
C GLN A 235 -3.95 3.78 -14.57
N ARG A 236 -4.70 2.78 -14.07
CA ARG A 236 -6.08 2.48 -14.50
C ARG A 236 -7.11 3.03 -13.54
N ARG A 237 -6.84 2.92 -12.22
CA ARG A 237 -7.82 3.27 -11.19
C ARG A 237 -7.17 3.75 -9.92
N THR A 238 -7.79 4.75 -9.30
CA THR A 238 -7.43 5.22 -7.95
C THR A 238 -8.69 5.21 -7.11
N LEU A 239 -8.70 4.40 -6.04
CA LEU A 239 -9.82 4.31 -5.10
C LEU A 239 -9.46 4.96 -3.77
N TRP A 240 -10.30 5.85 -3.30
CA TRP A 240 -10.31 6.32 -1.92
C TRP A 240 -11.43 5.57 -1.18
N LEU A 241 -11.03 4.62 -0.36
CA LEU A 241 -11.90 3.75 0.42
C LEU A 241 -11.93 4.29 1.84
N LEU A 242 -13.02 4.92 2.21
CA LEU A 242 -13.15 5.71 3.43
C LEU A 242 -14.24 5.11 4.33
N ASP A 243 -14.08 5.25 5.66
CA ASP A 243 -15.24 5.20 6.53
C ASP A 243 -15.92 6.57 6.62
N ARG A 244 -17.11 6.63 7.23
CA ARG A 244 -17.85 7.90 7.39
C ARG A 244 -17.05 8.94 8.15
N ALA A 245 -16.27 8.52 9.15
CA ALA A 245 -15.49 9.44 9.96
C ALA A 245 -14.35 10.08 9.16
N ALA A 246 -13.61 9.29 8.37
CA ALA A 246 -12.57 9.81 7.48
C ALA A 246 -13.16 10.66 6.33
N ALA A 247 -14.39 10.40 5.92
CA ALA A 247 -15.08 11.15 4.86
C ALA A 247 -15.78 12.44 5.36
N ALA A 248 -15.79 12.70 6.66
CA ALA A 248 -16.63 13.76 7.27
C ALA A 248 -16.40 15.17 6.71
N LYS A 249 -15.19 15.46 6.20
CA LYS A 249 -14.83 16.78 5.62
C LYS A 249 -14.73 16.77 4.09
N VAL A 250 -15.02 15.65 3.44
CA VAL A 250 -15.01 15.56 1.97
C VAL A 250 -16.22 16.29 1.41
N PRO A 251 -16.04 17.16 0.40
CA PRO A 251 -17.15 17.83 -0.26
C PRO A 251 -18.19 16.84 -0.79
N LYS A 252 -19.47 17.09 -0.53
CA LYS A 252 -20.57 16.19 -0.95
C LYS A 252 -20.60 15.94 -2.47
N THR A 253 -20.09 16.86 -3.26
CA THR A 253 -19.99 16.71 -4.74
C THR A 253 -18.97 15.64 -5.17
N LEU A 254 -18.07 15.23 -4.28
CA LEU A 254 -17.07 14.20 -4.53
C LEU A 254 -17.46 12.84 -3.96
N VAL A 255 -18.47 12.79 -3.11
CA VAL A 255 -19.01 11.57 -2.52
C VAL A 255 -20.29 11.21 -3.26
N PRO A 256 -20.37 10.05 -3.93
CA PRO A 256 -21.64 9.59 -4.52
C PRO A 256 -22.71 9.50 -3.43
N PRO A 257 -24.00 9.76 -3.75
CA PRO A 257 -25.08 9.45 -2.84
C PRO A 257 -24.96 7.99 -2.40
N LEU A 258 -25.17 7.73 -1.12
CA LEU A 258 -25.31 6.35 -0.63
C LEU A 258 -26.52 5.75 -1.35
N ALA A 259 -26.29 4.64 -2.06
CA ALA A 259 -27.34 3.88 -2.69
C ALA A 259 -28.24 3.22 -1.64
#